data_dd793360200af59a51ba8a2c8afe9047
#
_entry.id   dd793360200af59a51ba8a2c8afe9047
#
_cell.length_a   1.000
_cell.length_b   1.000
_cell.length_c   1.000
_cell.angle_alpha   90.00
_cell.angle_beta   90.00
_cell.angle_gamma   90.00
#
_symmetry.space_group_name_H-M   'P 1'
#
loop_
_entity.id
_entity.type
_entity.pdbx_description
1 polymer ?
#
loop_
_entity_poly.entity_id
_entity_poly.type
_entity_poly.pdbx_seq_one_letter_code
_entity_poly.pdbx_strand_id
1 'polypeptide(L)'
;ERKMARPGRKKRTALFIVEIICLLLFIGGLYVYGQIDSRLNKIETPQLDESKIVTNVTATQMSGYTTYALFGIDQRSKNAALDAQNSDTMIIVSVNNDTKEVRMVSVYRDTLLNVGDDTYTKANAAYALGGPEQAITMLNTNLDLDISDYATADFSALVEVIDDLGGLDIPLSYA
;
A
#
# COMPACT_ATOMS: atom_id res chain seq x y z
N GLU A 1 44.32 18.20 -48.37
CA GLU A 1 44.21 17.21 -47.24
C GLU A 1 44.32 17.97 -45.91
N ARG A 2 43.17 18.07 -45.16
CA ARG A 2 43.14 18.65 -43.82
C ARG A 2 43.61 17.57 -42.81
N LYS A 3 44.85 17.69 -42.31
CA LYS A 3 45.32 16.87 -41.18
C LYS A 3 44.47 17.20 -39.93
N MET A 4 43.64 16.26 -39.50
CA MET A 4 42.98 16.35 -38.20
C MET A 4 44.02 16.34 -37.08
N ALA A 5 44.09 17.42 -36.29
CA ALA A 5 44.99 17.54 -35.17
C ALA A 5 44.58 16.53 -34.09
N ARG A 6 45.52 15.65 -33.69
CA ARG A 6 45.35 14.68 -32.60
C ARG A 6 45.14 15.46 -31.29
N PRO A 7 44.06 15.16 -30.50
CA PRO A 7 43.85 15.85 -29.25
C PRO A 7 44.99 15.61 -28.28
N GLY A 8 45.44 16.69 -27.61
CA GLY A 8 46.57 16.64 -26.68
C GLY A 8 46.33 15.68 -25.52
N ARG A 9 47.40 15.07 -24.97
CA ARG A 9 47.40 14.04 -23.89
C ARG A 9 46.47 14.44 -22.72
N LYS A 10 46.46 15.71 -22.29
CA LYS A 10 45.60 16.23 -21.21
C LYS A 10 44.10 16.13 -21.52
N LYS A 11 43.66 16.35 -22.78
CA LYS A 11 42.27 16.23 -23.19
C LYS A 11 41.77 14.78 -23.21
N ARG A 12 42.65 13.84 -23.55
CA ARG A 12 42.33 12.41 -23.51
C ARG A 12 42.15 11.91 -22.08
N THR A 13 43.00 12.36 -21.13
CA THR A 13 42.89 12.01 -19.71
C THR A 13 41.61 12.59 -19.11
N ALA A 14 41.25 13.83 -19.44
CA ALA A 14 40.01 14.43 -18.97
C ALA A 14 38.76 13.69 -19.51
N LEU A 15 38.76 13.31 -20.80
CA LEU A 15 37.68 12.49 -21.38
C LEU A 15 37.58 11.11 -20.67
N PHE A 16 38.68 10.47 -20.40
CA PHE A 16 38.70 9.17 -19.71
C PHE A 16 38.17 9.25 -18.28
N ILE A 17 38.47 10.35 -17.55
CA ILE A 17 37.89 10.61 -16.22
C ILE A 17 36.39 10.80 -16.29
N VAL A 18 35.89 11.56 -17.28
CA VAL A 18 34.44 11.75 -17.48
C VAL A 18 33.74 10.43 -17.79
N GLU A 19 34.33 9.58 -18.65
CA GLU A 19 33.78 8.26 -18.95
C GLU A 19 33.69 7.39 -17.70
N ILE A 20 34.71 7.38 -16.84
CA ILE A 20 34.68 6.63 -15.57
C ILE A 20 33.59 7.15 -14.64
N ILE A 21 33.45 8.47 -14.51
CA ILE A 21 32.40 9.07 -13.68
C ILE A 21 31.02 8.69 -14.22
N CYS A 22 30.79 8.79 -15.53
CA CYS A 22 29.53 8.38 -16.14
C CYS A 22 29.24 6.89 -15.92
N LEU A 23 30.25 6.03 -16.02
CA LEU A 23 30.11 4.60 -15.76
C LEU A 23 29.74 4.32 -14.29
N LEU A 24 30.39 5.00 -13.35
CA LEU A 24 30.07 4.87 -11.93
C LEU A 24 28.66 5.34 -11.59
N LEU A 25 28.22 6.47 -12.19
CA LEU A 25 26.85 6.96 -12.03
C LEU A 25 25.84 5.99 -12.64
N PHE A 26 26.14 5.38 -13.78
CA PHE A 26 25.28 4.38 -14.41
C PHE A 26 25.17 3.11 -13.55
N ILE A 27 26.29 2.60 -13.04
CA ILE A 27 26.29 1.44 -12.13
C ILE A 27 25.51 1.76 -10.84
N GLY A 28 25.72 2.95 -10.25
CA GLY A 28 24.97 3.42 -9.10
C GLY A 28 23.46 3.51 -9.37
N GLY A 29 23.09 4.03 -10.54
CA GLY A 29 21.70 4.08 -10.99
C GLY A 29 21.06 2.69 -11.14
N LEU A 30 21.77 1.74 -11.74
CA LEU A 30 21.31 0.35 -11.85
C LEU A 30 21.16 -0.32 -10.48
N TYR A 31 22.09 -0.05 -9.55
CA TYR A 31 21.99 -0.56 -8.19
C TYR A 31 20.73 -0.05 -7.46
N VAL A 32 20.51 1.27 -7.52
CA VAL A 32 19.31 1.89 -6.93
C VAL A 32 18.04 1.35 -7.57
N TYR A 33 18.03 1.24 -8.92
CA TYR A 33 16.90 0.67 -9.64
C TYR A 33 16.60 -0.77 -9.18
N GLY A 34 17.61 -1.63 -9.07
CA GLY A 34 17.45 -3.00 -8.58
C GLY A 34 16.94 -3.09 -7.14
N GLN A 35 17.34 -2.16 -6.27
CA GLN A 35 16.82 -2.08 -4.91
C GLN A 35 15.33 -1.69 -4.88
N ILE A 36 14.93 -0.72 -5.69
CA ILE A 36 13.52 -0.27 -5.79
C ILE A 36 12.67 -1.41 -6.37
N ASP A 37 13.10 -2.03 -7.47
CA ASP A 37 12.38 -3.12 -8.11
C ASP A 37 12.20 -4.32 -7.16
N SER A 38 13.23 -4.69 -6.43
CA SER A 38 13.18 -5.76 -5.42
C SER A 38 12.20 -5.47 -4.28
N ARG A 39 12.00 -4.22 -3.92
CA ARG A 39 11.02 -3.83 -2.88
C ARG A 39 9.60 -3.77 -3.43
N LEU A 40 9.42 -3.23 -4.62
CA LEU A 40 8.10 -3.17 -5.28
C LEU A 40 7.54 -4.56 -5.56
N ASN A 41 8.39 -5.51 -5.95
CA ASN A 41 7.98 -6.90 -6.21
C ASN A 41 7.54 -7.68 -4.94
N LYS A 42 7.74 -7.13 -3.75
CA LYS A 42 7.19 -7.69 -2.50
C LYS A 42 5.74 -7.28 -2.24
N ILE A 43 5.27 -6.23 -2.91
CA ILE A 43 3.90 -5.76 -2.79
C ILE A 43 3.05 -6.58 -3.77
N GLU A 44 2.23 -7.47 -3.24
CA GLU A 44 1.23 -8.16 -4.04
C GLU A 44 0.13 -7.15 -4.41
N THR A 45 -0.14 -7.00 -5.70
CA THR A 45 -1.22 -6.14 -6.21
C THR A 45 -2.30 -7.03 -6.85
N PRO A 46 -3.11 -7.73 -6.04
CA PRO A 46 -4.22 -8.51 -6.58
C PRO A 46 -5.19 -7.57 -7.28
N GLN A 47 -5.69 -8.00 -8.43
CA GLN A 47 -6.73 -7.25 -9.15
C GLN A 47 -8.02 -7.31 -8.33
N LEU A 48 -8.48 -6.17 -7.85
CA LEU A 48 -9.78 -6.05 -7.21
C LEU A 48 -10.87 -6.25 -8.27
N ASP A 49 -11.80 -7.14 -8.01
CA ASP A 49 -12.96 -7.32 -8.88
C ASP A 49 -14.04 -6.32 -8.47
N GLU A 50 -13.98 -5.12 -9.07
CA GLU A 50 -14.94 -4.04 -8.80
C GLU A 50 -16.40 -4.47 -9.00
N SER A 51 -16.64 -5.49 -9.82
CA SER A 51 -18.01 -6.00 -10.05
C SER A 51 -18.61 -6.70 -8.83
N LYS A 52 -17.78 -7.11 -7.88
CA LYS A 52 -18.19 -7.74 -6.61
C LYS A 52 -18.37 -6.72 -5.49
N ILE A 53 -17.89 -5.49 -5.65
CA ILE A 53 -18.05 -4.46 -4.66
C ILE A 53 -19.45 -3.84 -4.81
N VAL A 54 -20.24 -3.97 -3.75
CA VAL A 54 -21.55 -3.33 -3.68
C VAL A 54 -21.42 -2.03 -2.91
N THR A 55 -21.89 -0.95 -3.51
CA THR A 55 -22.05 0.34 -2.84
C THR A 55 -23.54 0.60 -2.60
N ASN A 56 -23.86 1.30 -1.52
CA ASN A 56 -25.22 1.73 -1.30
C ASN A 56 -25.60 2.81 -2.35
N VAL A 57 -26.69 2.59 -3.09
CA VAL A 57 -27.13 3.49 -4.16
C VAL A 57 -27.43 4.91 -3.64
N THR A 58 -27.66 5.04 -2.34
CA THR A 58 -27.87 6.32 -1.66
C THR A 58 -26.58 6.96 -1.13
N ALA A 59 -25.44 6.24 -1.23
CA ALA A 59 -24.16 6.83 -0.85
C ALA A 59 -23.92 8.09 -1.66
N THR A 60 -23.91 9.22 -0.98
CA THR A 60 -23.58 10.49 -1.61
C THR A 60 -22.09 10.46 -1.87
N GLN A 61 -21.71 10.28 -3.12
CA GLN A 61 -20.30 10.43 -3.52
C GLN A 61 -19.77 11.72 -2.91
N MET A 62 -18.79 11.61 -2.02
CA MET A 62 -18.12 12.78 -1.47
C MET A 62 -17.24 13.37 -2.57
N SER A 63 -17.86 14.24 -3.40
CA SER A 63 -17.15 14.93 -4.47
C SER A 63 -15.87 15.59 -3.93
N GLY A 64 -14.74 15.30 -4.57
CA GLY A 64 -13.44 15.82 -4.15
C GLY A 64 -12.71 15.00 -3.09
N TYR A 65 -13.23 13.83 -2.71
CA TYR A 65 -12.55 12.89 -1.81
C TYR A 65 -12.33 11.54 -2.51
N THR A 66 -11.23 10.88 -2.14
CA THR A 66 -10.99 9.48 -2.48
C THR A 66 -10.90 8.70 -1.16
N THR A 67 -11.63 7.58 -1.07
CA THR A 67 -11.73 6.80 0.16
C THR A 67 -11.15 5.42 -0.05
N TYR A 68 -10.27 5.01 0.88
CA TYR A 68 -9.57 3.74 0.90
C TYR A 68 -9.90 2.95 2.15
N ALA A 69 -9.80 1.62 2.09
CA ALA A 69 -9.81 0.75 3.26
C ALA A 69 -8.41 0.23 3.56
N LEU A 70 -8.00 0.27 4.82
CA LEU A 70 -6.79 -0.39 5.30
C LEU A 70 -7.19 -1.55 6.18
N PHE A 71 -6.69 -2.75 5.87
CA PHE A 71 -6.93 -3.96 6.63
C PHE A 71 -5.64 -4.47 7.25
N GLY A 72 -5.68 -4.77 8.55
CA GLY A 72 -4.62 -5.48 9.26
C GLY A 72 -5.07 -6.91 9.53
N ILE A 73 -4.31 -7.89 9.07
CA ILE A 73 -4.60 -9.32 9.24
C ILE A 73 -3.53 -10.01 10.08
N ASP A 74 -3.94 -11.00 10.91
CA ASP A 74 -3.00 -11.83 11.67
C ASP A 74 -2.63 -13.08 10.85
N GLN A 75 -1.69 -12.93 9.94
CA GLN A 75 -1.17 -14.06 9.17
C GLN A 75 0.08 -14.62 9.83
N ARG A 76 -0.08 -15.67 10.64
CA ARG A 76 1.04 -16.37 11.29
C ARG A 76 1.62 -17.52 10.47
N SER A 77 0.94 -17.94 9.41
CA SER A 77 1.38 -19.03 8.54
C SER A 77 1.45 -18.59 7.10
N LYS A 78 2.62 -18.71 6.49
CA LYS A 78 2.84 -18.41 5.06
C LYS A 78 2.02 -19.29 4.10
N ASN A 79 1.37 -20.33 4.61
CA ASN A 79 0.56 -21.28 3.84
C ASN A 79 -0.95 -21.06 4.01
N ALA A 80 -1.40 -20.11 4.82
CA ALA A 80 -2.81 -19.78 4.91
C ALA A 80 -3.18 -18.84 3.75
N ALA A 81 -4.24 -19.16 3.02
CA ALA A 81 -4.78 -18.26 2.01
C ALA A 81 -5.14 -16.92 2.68
N LEU A 82 -4.77 -15.79 2.07
CA LEU A 82 -5.06 -14.44 2.59
C LEU A 82 -6.56 -14.25 2.84
N ASP A 83 -7.39 -14.89 2.03
CA ASP A 83 -8.85 -14.78 2.04
C ASP A 83 -9.55 -15.52 3.19
N ALA A 84 -8.82 -16.32 3.97
CA ALA A 84 -9.40 -17.13 5.05
C ALA A 84 -9.20 -16.52 6.46
N GLN A 85 -8.75 -15.27 6.55
CA GLN A 85 -8.40 -14.65 7.82
C GLN A 85 -9.29 -13.46 8.16
N ASN A 86 -9.57 -13.29 9.46
CA ASN A 86 -10.26 -12.12 9.96
C ASN A 86 -9.35 -10.89 9.90
N SER A 87 -9.90 -9.73 9.57
CA SER A 87 -9.21 -8.46 9.69
C SER A 87 -9.31 -7.93 11.13
N ASP A 88 -8.21 -7.95 11.86
CA ASP A 88 -8.19 -7.46 13.24
C ASP A 88 -8.14 -5.93 13.33
N THR A 89 -7.72 -5.28 12.26
CA THR A 89 -7.70 -3.82 12.12
C THR A 89 -8.43 -3.44 10.84
N MET A 90 -9.34 -2.48 10.94
CA MET A 90 -10.04 -1.89 9.81
C MET A 90 -10.02 -0.38 9.98
N ILE A 91 -9.42 0.34 9.02
CA ILE A 91 -9.31 1.79 9.02
C ILE A 91 -9.81 2.31 7.68
N ILE A 92 -10.76 3.23 7.73
CA ILE A 92 -11.22 3.98 6.57
C ILE A 92 -10.37 5.24 6.48
N VAL A 93 -9.77 5.47 5.31
CA VAL A 93 -8.94 6.64 5.02
C VAL A 93 -9.60 7.44 3.92
N SER A 94 -9.99 8.68 4.21
CA SER A 94 -10.57 9.60 3.24
C SER A 94 -9.60 10.75 2.98
N VAL A 95 -9.20 10.93 1.72
CA VAL A 95 -8.26 11.94 1.27
C VAL A 95 -8.99 13.00 0.47
N ASN A 96 -8.90 14.25 0.89
CA ASN A 96 -9.37 15.37 0.09
C ASN A 96 -8.42 15.59 -1.10
N ASN A 97 -8.95 15.53 -2.32
CA ASN A 97 -8.14 15.59 -3.54
C ASN A 97 -7.51 16.96 -3.79
N ASP A 98 -8.12 18.02 -3.27
CA ASP A 98 -7.64 19.40 -3.45
C ASP A 98 -6.67 19.81 -2.34
N THR A 99 -7.10 19.69 -1.08
CA THR A 99 -6.32 20.17 0.08
C THR A 99 -5.29 19.16 0.57
N LYS A 100 -5.41 17.87 0.15
CA LYS A 100 -4.62 16.74 0.64
C LYS A 100 -4.82 16.44 2.14
N GLU A 101 -5.89 16.99 2.73
CA GLU A 101 -6.29 16.62 4.09
C GLU A 101 -6.65 15.14 4.14
N VAL A 102 -6.12 14.43 5.13
CA VAL A 102 -6.38 13.00 5.36
C VAL A 102 -7.21 12.86 6.64
N ARG A 103 -8.33 12.15 6.55
CA ARG A 103 -9.15 11.75 7.68
C ARG A 103 -9.14 10.25 7.82
N MET A 104 -8.99 9.76 9.05
CA MET A 104 -8.93 8.33 9.35
C MET A 104 -9.97 7.98 10.41
N VAL A 105 -10.69 6.88 10.18
CA VAL A 105 -11.68 6.35 11.11
C VAL A 105 -11.45 4.85 11.28
N SER A 106 -11.26 4.41 12.53
CA SER A 106 -11.15 3.00 12.86
C SER A 106 -12.54 2.38 13.06
N VAL A 107 -12.78 1.24 12.45
CA VAL A 107 -13.96 0.40 12.69
C VAL A 107 -13.54 -0.72 13.62
N TYR A 108 -14.21 -0.82 14.79
CA TYR A 108 -13.89 -1.89 15.74
C TYR A 108 -14.26 -3.26 15.18
N ARG A 109 -13.34 -4.20 15.27
CA ARG A 109 -13.47 -5.55 14.70
C ARG A 109 -14.71 -6.32 15.19
N ASP A 110 -15.15 -6.05 16.41
CA ASP A 110 -16.30 -6.71 17.05
C ASP A 110 -17.63 -5.95 16.83
N THR A 111 -17.64 -4.89 16.02
CA THR A 111 -18.87 -4.17 15.66
C THR A 111 -19.82 -5.10 14.93
N LEU A 112 -21.09 -5.13 15.35
CA LEU A 112 -22.14 -5.92 14.70
C LEU A 112 -22.61 -5.21 13.43
N LEU A 113 -22.27 -5.75 12.28
CA LEU A 113 -22.65 -5.20 10.96
C LEU A 113 -23.25 -6.30 10.08
N ASN A 114 -23.99 -5.90 9.06
CA ASN A 114 -24.43 -6.80 8.00
C ASN A 114 -23.20 -7.12 7.12
N VAL A 115 -22.75 -8.36 7.17
CA VAL A 115 -21.58 -8.82 6.39
C VAL A 115 -21.96 -9.37 5.00
N GLY A 116 -23.24 -9.28 4.64
CA GLY A 116 -23.83 -9.73 3.38
C GLY A 116 -25.04 -10.63 3.61
N ASP A 117 -25.96 -10.66 2.65
CA ASP A 117 -27.17 -11.53 2.65
C ASP A 117 -27.97 -11.44 3.96
N ASP A 118 -28.16 -10.23 4.49
CA ASP A 118 -28.83 -9.96 5.76
C ASP A 118 -28.23 -10.73 6.97
N THR A 119 -26.97 -11.15 6.84
CA THR A 119 -26.26 -11.82 7.92
C THR A 119 -25.53 -10.81 8.79
N TYR A 120 -25.94 -10.70 10.05
CA TYR A 120 -25.32 -9.80 11.03
C TYR A 120 -24.37 -10.57 11.92
N THR A 121 -23.08 -10.17 11.88
CA THR A 121 -22.02 -10.71 12.73
C THR A 121 -20.94 -9.66 12.96
N LYS A 122 -19.82 -10.06 13.58
CA LYS A 122 -18.68 -9.18 13.80
C LYS A 122 -18.11 -8.70 12.45
N ALA A 123 -17.80 -7.42 12.35
CA ALA A 123 -17.30 -6.79 11.13
C ALA A 123 -16.04 -7.48 10.58
N ASN A 124 -15.15 -7.96 11.47
CA ASN A 124 -13.91 -8.65 11.05
C ASN A 124 -14.16 -9.97 10.30
N ALA A 125 -15.33 -10.58 10.46
CA ALA A 125 -15.67 -11.82 9.76
C ALA A 125 -15.87 -11.60 8.25
N ALA A 126 -16.22 -10.39 7.81
CA ALA A 126 -16.42 -10.11 6.39
C ALA A 126 -15.17 -10.43 5.55
N TYR A 127 -13.99 -10.11 6.07
CA TYR A 127 -12.72 -10.40 5.39
C TYR A 127 -12.48 -11.92 5.25
N ALA A 128 -12.81 -12.71 6.27
CA ALA A 128 -12.69 -14.17 6.22
C ALA A 128 -13.73 -14.84 5.31
N LEU A 129 -14.90 -14.21 5.11
CA LEU A 129 -15.98 -14.75 4.29
C LEU A 129 -15.75 -14.55 2.78
N GLY A 130 -15.15 -13.45 2.38
CA GLY A 130 -14.97 -13.14 0.96
C GLY A 130 -13.85 -12.13 0.68
N GLY A 131 -12.82 -12.13 1.51
CA GLY A 131 -11.65 -11.31 1.31
C GLY A 131 -11.89 -9.81 1.42
N PRO A 132 -11.00 -9.00 0.84
CA PRO A 132 -11.11 -7.55 0.88
C PRO A 132 -12.37 -7.03 0.18
N GLU A 133 -12.84 -7.69 -0.88
CA GLU A 133 -14.03 -7.28 -1.62
C GLU A 133 -15.28 -7.34 -0.74
N GLN A 134 -15.44 -8.42 0.03
CA GLN A 134 -16.55 -8.57 0.97
C GLN A 134 -16.46 -7.59 2.15
N ALA A 135 -15.24 -7.35 2.64
CA ALA A 135 -15.01 -6.39 3.72
C ALA A 135 -15.32 -4.94 3.26
N ILE A 136 -14.93 -4.57 2.02
CA ILE A 136 -15.27 -3.27 1.42
C ILE A 136 -16.78 -3.15 1.23
N THR A 137 -17.43 -4.17 0.66
CA THR A 137 -18.89 -4.20 0.48
C THR A 137 -19.61 -4.00 1.82
N MET A 138 -19.18 -4.71 2.87
CA MET A 138 -19.72 -4.54 4.23
C MET A 138 -19.57 -3.09 4.71
N LEU A 139 -18.38 -2.49 4.58
CA LEU A 139 -18.16 -1.09 4.99
C LEU A 139 -19.02 -0.11 4.17
N ASN A 140 -19.06 -0.27 2.86
CA ASN A 140 -19.84 0.59 1.97
C ASN A 140 -21.34 0.54 2.28
N THR A 141 -21.88 -0.65 2.47
CA THR A 141 -23.34 -0.82 2.67
C THR A 141 -23.82 -0.43 4.05
N ASN A 142 -23.01 -0.62 5.10
CA ASN A 142 -23.42 -0.27 6.46
C ASN A 142 -23.12 1.19 6.83
N LEU A 143 -22.16 1.84 6.16
CA LEU A 143 -21.71 3.19 6.51
C LEU A 143 -21.97 4.22 5.40
N ASP A 144 -22.69 3.84 4.34
CA ASP A 144 -22.99 4.68 3.18
C ASP A 144 -21.72 5.29 2.55
N LEU A 145 -20.71 4.43 2.32
CA LEU A 145 -19.42 4.82 1.75
C LEU A 145 -19.29 4.35 0.30
N ASP A 146 -18.27 4.91 -0.38
CA ASP A 146 -17.88 4.57 -1.75
C ASP A 146 -16.36 4.26 -1.75
N ILE A 147 -15.98 3.19 -1.06
CA ILE A 147 -14.61 2.69 -1.02
C ILE A 147 -14.40 1.82 -2.25
N SER A 148 -13.38 2.14 -3.07
CA SER A 148 -13.03 1.41 -4.29
C SER A 148 -11.67 0.72 -4.22
N ASP A 149 -10.82 1.17 -3.29
CA ASP A 149 -9.44 0.69 -3.18
C ASP A 149 -9.08 0.31 -1.74
N TYR A 150 -8.08 -0.55 -1.59
CA TYR A 150 -7.64 -1.00 -0.28
C TYR A 150 -6.14 -1.29 -0.22
N ALA A 151 -5.63 -1.38 1.01
CA ALA A 151 -4.36 -2.01 1.30
C ALA A 151 -4.53 -2.98 2.46
N THR A 152 -3.88 -4.14 2.37
CA THR A 152 -3.82 -5.12 3.45
C THR A 152 -2.38 -5.29 3.91
N ALA A 153 -2.16 -5.25 5.22
CA ALA A 153 -0.87 -5.51 5.84
C ALA A 153 -1.02 -6.64 6.87
N ASP A 154 -0.08 -7.57 6.85
CA ASP A 154 0.16 -8.50 7.94
C ASP A 154 1.19 -7.93 8.93
N PHE A 155 1.48 -8.65 10.01
CA PHE A 155 2.50 -8.25 10.97
C PHE A 155 3.90 -8.14 10.36
N SER A 156 4.21 -8.95 9.35
CA SER A 156 5.52 -8.93 8.69
C SER A 156 5.70 -7.65 7.88
N ALA A 157 4.66 -7.27 7.14
CA ALA A 157 4.65 -6.02 6.38
C ALA A 157 4.72 -4.80 7.32
N LEU A 158 4.02 -4.83 8.47
CA LEU A 158 4.09 -3.76 9.45
C LEU A 158 5.52 -3.59 10.01
N VAL A 159 6.20 -4.69 10.33
CA VAL A 159 7.60 -4.66 10.80
C VAL A 159 8.50 -4.06 9.73
N GLU A 160 8.40 -4.52 8.47
CA GLU A 160 9.21 -3.97 7.37
C GLU A 160 8.99 -2.45 7.19
N VAL A 161 7.75 -1.98 7.26
CA VAL A 161 7.43 -0.54 7.15
C VAL A 161 8.05 0.26 8.30
N ILE A 162 7.96 -0.24 9.54
CA ILE A 162 8.54 0.41 10.71
C ILE A 162 10.06 0.46 10.58
N ASP A 163 10.71 -0.61 10.16
CA ASP A 163 12.17 -0.67 9.97
C ASP A 163 12.63 0.30 8.87
N ASP A 164 11.90 0.38 7.76
CA ASP A 164 12.19 1.30 6.66
C ASP A 164 12.02 2.79 7.06
N LEU A 165 11.16 3.08 8.03
CA LEU A 165 10.98 4.41 8.62
C LEU A 165 12.03 4.75 9.69
N GLY A 166 12.91 3.81 10.05
CA GLY A 166 13.96 4.00 11.05
C GLY A 166 13.55 3.64 12.48
N GLY A 167 12.45 2.92 12.65
CA GLY A 167 11.94 2.47 13.95
C GLY A 167 10.91 3.41 14.57
N LEU A 168 10.44 3.05 15.75
CA LEU A 168 9.50 3.84 16.55
C LEU A 168 10.06 4.07 17.96
N ASP A 169 9.95 5.30 18.46
CA ASP A 169 10.23 5.64 19.84
C ASP A 169 8.97 5.40 20.70
N ILE A 170 8.98 4.31 21.48
CA ILE A 170 7.86 3.97 22.36
C ILE A 170 8.24 4.25 23.81
N PRO A 171 7.61 5.24 24.50
CA PRO A 171 7.84 5.45 25.91
C PRO A 171 7.23 4.31 26.72
N LEU A 172 8.06 3.55 27.42
CA LEU A 172 7.63 2.48 28.33
C LEU A 172 7.48 3.07 29.73
N SER A 173 6.27 3.04 30.31
CA SER A 173 6.06 3.25 31.73
C SER A 173 6.24 1.92 32.46
N TYR A 174 7.19 1.86 33.36
CA TYR A 174 7.27 0.74 34.31
C TYR A 174 6.11 0.84 35.29
N ALA A 175 5.25 -0.19 35.31
CA ALA A 175 4.23 -0.37 36.34
C ALA A 175 4.79 -1.11 37.54
#